data_9aaabff654d63a9665a7f507afba8d91
#
_entry.id   9aaabff654d63a9665a7f507afba8d91
#
_cell.length_a   1.000
_cell.length_b   1.000
_cell.length_c   1.000
_cell.angle_alpha   90.00
_cell.angle_beta   90.00
_cell.angle_gamma   90.00
#
_symmetry.space_group_name_H-M   'P 1'
#
loop_
_entity.id
_entity.type
_entity.pdbx_description
1 polymer ?
#
loop_
_entity_poly.entity_id
_entity_poly.type
_entity_poly.pdbx_seq_one_letter_code
_entity_poly.pdbx_strand_id
1 'polypeptide(L)'
;DRLRSRGLGDVYKRQEQEDGEKVTFTRYGTEYEEANGVASRIKTLKNQGVSLDDIAILYRTNAQSRVLEEKLLYENLPYKIYGGQNFYGRKEIMDLVSYLKVLANPIDDQAIKRIINVPKRGIGATTVDKLDMYAQSNGYNLYDALLDIEEVPGMTRNVEKIRKFTDMMEGFKARLVHGEFISEVFDAIMDESGYREALEAEATDEARTRLDNLEELKNKIVTYEESAEVPTLTGLLEDIALVADTEEEDEDGVPTAKVTLMTLHSAKGLEFPYVFMTGMEERLFPSGMSLDSDDPDALEEERRLCYVGITRAMEKLYMTAAGQRMVHGSTNFEEVSRFVKEIPKHYLEYEEKAFGYAPANMDRIPSKKPAEQVIQLKAYGKNNPYTRPATATANPSANPGFGKAFPMGNTASAPASYEVGDKVRHIKFGNGEVIDVIPSGGDQEIVVNFDRVGEKHLFASLVKMKKL
;
A
#
# COMPACT_ATOMS: atom_id res chain seq x y z
N ASP A 1 -36.47 33.07 -9.42
CA ASP A 1 -36.20 33.56 -10.77
C ASP A 1 -34.76 34.05 -11.03
N ARG A 2 -34.02 34.50 -10.00
CA ARG A 2 -32.62 34.91 -10.17
C ARG A 2 -31.61 33.73 -10.35
N LEU A 3 -31.96 32.53 -9.97
CA LEU A 3 -31.09 31.34 -10.12
C LEU A 3 -31.24 30.66 -11.49
N ARG A 4 -32.37 30.82 -12.15
CA ARG A 4 -32.61 30.29 -13.52
C ARG A 4 -31.91 31.09 -14.61
N SER A 5 -31.73 32.40 -14.43
CA SER A 5 -31.09 33.25 -15.44
C SER A 5 -29.56 33.13 -15.49
N ARG A 6 -28.89 32.74 -14.40
CA ARG A 6 -27.44 32.51 -14.39
C ARG A 6 -27.04 31.29 -15.21
N GLY A 7 -27.79 30.17 -15.09
CA GLY A 7 -27.42 28.93 -15.80
C GLY A 7 -27.59 29.03 -17.33
N LEU A 8 -28.57 29.79 -17.83
CA LEU A 8 -28.73 29.96 -19.28
C LEU A 8 -27.69 30.91 -19.89
N GLY A 9 -27.25 31.93 -19.16
CA GLY A 9 -26.20 32.85 -19.61
C GLY A 9 -24.85 32.18 -19.74
N ASP A 10 -24.51 31.24 -18.83
CA ASP A 10 -23.25 30.49 -18.84
C ASP A 10 -23.23 29.43 -19.95
N VAL A 11 -24.36 28.79 -20.25
CA VAL A 11 -24.49 27.85 -21.38
C VAL A 11 -24.33 28.58 -22.73
N TYR A 12 -24.91 29.76 -22.88
CA TYR A 12 -24.73 30.57 -24.13
C TYR A 12 -23.30 31.07 -24.28
N LYS A 13 -22.63 31.51 -23.22
CA LYS A 13 -21.23 31.94 -23.26
C LYS A 13 -20.30 30.80 -23.64
N ARG A 14 -20.57 29.56 -23.23
CA ARG A 14 -19.76 28.38 -23.61
C ARG A 14 -19.93 27.98 -25.08
N GLN A 15 -21.08 28.25 -25.68
CA GLN A 15 -21.32 27.96 -27.10
C GLN A 15 -20.64 28.94 -28.06
N GLU A 16 -20.18 30.10 -27.56
CA GLU A 16 -19.46 31.11 -28.33
C GLU A 16 -17.95 31.09 -28.10
N GLN A 17 -17.43 30.15 -27.29
CA GLN A 17 -16.01 30.00 -27.10
C GLN A 17 -15.36 29.33 -28.32
N GLU A 18 -14.19 29.86 -28.73
CA GLU A 18 -13.36 29.23 -29.74
C GLU A 18 -12.91 27.80 -29.30
N ASP A 19 -12.56 26.95 -30.24
CA ASP A 19 -12.05 25.62 -29.94
C ASP A 19 -10.83 25.70 -29.00
N GLY A 20 -10.90 24.99 -27.87
CA GLY A 20 -9.82 24.92 -26.89
C GLY A 20 -8.66 24.01 -27.33
N GLU A 21 -7.73 23.80 -26.42
CA GLU A 21 -6.65 22.85 -26.64
C GLU A 21 -7.18 21.42 -26.73
N LYS A 22 -6.52 20.59 -27.55
CA LYS A 22 -6.84 19.17 -27.68
C LYS A 22 -6.66 18.45 -26.33
N VAL A 23 -7.45 17.41 -26.12
CA VAL A 23 -7.24 16.48 -25.00
C VAL A 23 -5.93 15.75 -25.22
N THR A 24 -5.02 15.80 -24.25
CA THR A 24 -3.77 15.03 -24.31
C THR A 24 -3.99 13.67 -23.61
N PHE A 25 -3.75 12.59 -24.34
CA PHE A 25 -3.75 11.26 -23.78
C PHE A 25 -2.33 10.69 -23.78
N THR A 26 -1.87 10.23 -22.62
CA THR A 26 -0.55 9.63 -22.46
C THR A 26 -0.67 8.22 -21.87
N ARG A 27 -0.06 7.22 -22.54
CA ARG A 27 0.05 5.86 -22.02
C ARG A 27 1.44 5.65 -21.42
N TYR A 28 1.47 5.17 -20.18
CA TYR A 28 2.69 4.83 -19.43
C TYR A 28 2.86 3.31 -19.32
N GLY A 29 4.06 2.83 -18.96
CA GLY A 29 4.33 1.43 -18.76
C GLY A 29 3.64 0.87 -17.51
N THR A 30 3.76 1.59 -16.38
CA THR A 30 3.22 1.17 -15.07
C THR A 30 2.46 2.31 -14.41
N GLU A 31 1.68 1.99 -13.35
CA GLU A 31 1.00 2.99 -12.51
C GLU A 31 1.97 3.96 -11.81
N TYR A 32 3.16 3.51 -11.48
CA TYR A 32 4.20 4.37 -10.90
C TYR A 32 4.75 5.36 -11.92
N GLU A 33 4.93 4.92 -13.17
CA GLU A 33 5.32 5.81 -14.28
C GLU A 33 4.19 6.78 -14.61
N GLU A 34 2.93 6.35 -14.53
CA GLU A 34 1.75 7.22 -14.69
C GLU A 34 1.78 8.34 -13.66
N ALA A 35 1.90 8.00 -12.37
CA ALA A 35 1.96 8.97 -11.28
C ALA A 35 3.15 9.94 -11.42
N ASN A 36 4.33 9.41 -11.80
CA ASN A 36 5.51 10.22 -12.13
C ASN A 36 5.24 11.21 -13.26
N GLY A 37 4.59 10.75 -14.32
CA GLY A 37 4.27 11.57 -15.47
C GLY A 37 3.28 12.69 -15.13
N VAL A 38 2.26 12.36 -14.33
CA VAL A 38 1.28 13.33 -13.82
C VAL A 38 1.97 14.38 -12.95
N ALA A 39 2.75 13.97 -11.94
CA ALA A 39 3.45 14.90 -11.06
C ALA A 39 4.45 15.79 -11.83
N SER A 40 5.19 15.22 -12.79
CA SER A 40 6.11 15.99 -13.65
C SER A 40 5.37 17.02 -14.50
N ARG A 41 4.21 16.69 -15.04
CA ARG A 41 3.39 17.63 -15.82
C ARG A 41 2.86 18.75 -14.92
N ILE A 42 2.38 18.43 -13.72
CA ILE A 42 1.95 19.42 -12.71
C ILE A 42 3.09 20.36 -12.34
N LYS A 43 4.28 19.82 -12.11
CA LYS A 43 5.48 20.63 -11.84
C LYS A 43 5.84 21.58 -13.00
N THR A 44 5.65 21.11 -14.23
CA THR A 44 5.82 21.95 -15.43
C THR A 44 4.80 23.09 -15.46
N LEU A 45 3.53 22.81 -15.22
CA LEU A 45 2.46 23.82 -15.15
C LEU A 45 2.73 24.83 -14.03
N LYS A 46 3.13 24.38 -12.84
CA LYS A 46 3.55 25.25 -11.71
C LYS A 46 4.68 26.19 -12.12
N ASN A 47 5.70 25.69 -12.82
CA ASN A 47 6.83 26.47 -13.30
C ASN A 47 6.41 27.49 -14.40
N GLN A 48 5.33 27.24 -15.09
CA GLN A 48 4.72 28.16 -16.06
C GLN A 48 3.80 29.21 -15.40
N GLY A 49 3.65 29.16 -14.08
CA GLY A 49 2.87 30.12 -13.30
C GLY A 49 1.41 29.68 -13.01
N VAL A 50 1.06 28.46 -13.33
CA VAL A 50 -0.27 27.90 -12.98
C VAL A 50 -0.33 27.64 -11.47
N SER A 51 -1.40 28.11 -10.82
CA SER A 51 -1.63 27.83 -9.40
C SER A 51 -1.97 26.34 -9.20
N LEU A 52 -1.48 25.74 -8.12
CA LEU A 52 -1.84 24.36 -7.79
C LEU A 52 -3.33 24.18 -7.48
N ASP A 53 -4.02 25.25 -6.99
CA ASP A 53 -5.47 25.21 -6.78
C ASP A 53 -6.29 25.12 -8.07
N ASP A 54 -5.69 25.45 -9.21
CA ASP A 54 -6.31 25.37 -10.54
C ASP A 54 -6.20 23.95 -11.13
N ILE A 55 -5.58 23.01 -10.42
CA ILE A 55 -5.28 21.66 -10.90
C ILE A 55 -6.05 20.62 -10.09
N ALA A 56 -6.76 19.72 -10.79
CA ALA A 56 -7.41 18.57 -10.20
C ALA A 56 -6.92 17.25 -10.82
N ILE A 57 -6.80 16.22 -9.98
CA ILE A 57 -6.57 14.83 -10.41
C ILE A 57 -7.83 14.03 -10.07
N LEU A 58 -8.45 13.45 -11.09
CA LEU A 58 -9.65 12.65 -11.00
C LEU A 58 -9.32 11.18 -11.23
N TYR A 59 -9.86 10.32 -10.39
CA TYR A 59 -9.69 8.86 -10.48
C TYR A 59 -11.02 8.14 -10.22
N ARG A 60 -11.11 6.87 -10.64
CA ARG A 60 -12.35 6.09 -10.52
C ARG A 60 -12.56 5.56 -9.12
N THR A 61 -11.53 5.05 -8.46
CA THR A 61 -11.59 4.44 -7.12
C THR A 61 -10.64 5.13 -6.15
N ASN A 62 -11.01 5.13 -4.87
CA ASN A 62 -10.18 5.72 -3.82
C ASN A 62 -8.80 5.05 -3.70
N ALA A 63 -8.69 3.77 -3.99
CA ALA A 63 -7.42 3.03 -3.94
C ALA A 63 -6.34 3.65 -4.85
N GLN A 64 -6.74 4.18 -6.02
CA GLN A 64 -5.81 4.81 -6.97
C GLN A 64 -5.07 6.04 -6.39
N SER A 65 -5.59 6.66 -5.32
CA SER A 65 -4.98 7.88 -4.77
C SER A 65 -3.59 7.62 -4.18
N ARG A 66 -3.31 6.42 -3.61
CA ARG A 66 -2.06 6.12 -2.92
C ARG A 66 -0.82 6.46 -3.73
N VAL A 67 -0.69 5.90 -4.93
CA VAL A 67 0.50 6.09 -5.78
C VAL A 67 0.65 7.56 -6.19
N LEU A 68 -0.49 8.24 -6.44
CA LEU A 68 -0.51 9.67 -6.76
C LEU A 68 -0.09 10.52 -5.55
N GLU A 69 -0.63 10.23 -4.36
CA GLU A 69 -0.29 10.92 -3.10
C GLU A 69 1.20 10.76 -2.80
N GLU A 70 1.72 9.53 -2.77
CA GLU A 70 3.13 9.24 -2.54
C GLU A 70 4.04 10.01 -3.52
N LYS A 71 3.64 10.08 -4.80
CA LYS A 71 4.44 10.75 -5.81
C LYS A 71 4.39 12.27 -5.71
N LEU A 72 3.23 12.84 -5.40
CA LEU A 72 3.11 14.28 -5.17
C LEU A 72 3.95 14.73 -3.97
N LEU A 73 3.94 13.96 -2.88
CA LEU A 73 4.78 14.21 -1.71
C LEU A 73 6.28 14.16 -2.06
N TYR A 74 6.69 13.12 -2.78
CA TYR A 74 8.07 12.98 -3.22
C TYR A 74 8.56 14.18 -4.05
N GLU A 75 7.70 14.74 -4.90
CA GLU A 75 7.99 15.91 -5.74
C GLU A 75 7.78 17.25 -5.02
N ASN A 76 7.45 17.24 -3.71
CA ASN A 76 7.11 18.44 -2.92
C ASN A 76 5.98 19.26 -3.57
N LEU A 77 4.94 18.59 -4.02
CA LEU A 77 3.72 19.17 -4.55
C LEU A 77 2.59 19.03 -3.53
N PRO A 78 2.24 20.10 -2.81
CA PRO A 78 1.15 20.08 -1.85
C PRO A 78 -0.16 19.65 -2.50
N TYR A 79 -0.90 18.78 -1.83
CA TYR A 79 -2.20 18.30 -2.31
C TYR A 79 -3.23 18.26 -1.18
N LYS A 80 -4.49 18.13 -1.57
CA LYS A 80 -5.62 17.87 -0.67
C LYS A 80 -6.55 16.83 -1.28
N ILE A 81 -7.12 15.97 -0.44
CA ILE A 81 -8.18 15.05 -0.84
C ILE A 81 -9.52 15.72 -0.65
N TYR A 82 -10.31 15.85 -1.71
CA TYR A 82 -11.66 16.41 -1.63
C TYR A 82 -12.68 15.33 -1.25
N GLY A 83 -13.40 15.58 -0.15
CA GLY A 83 -14.44 14.66 0.34
C GLY A 83 -13.95 13.36 0.97
N GLY A 84 -12.70 13.29 1.37
CA GLY A 84 -12.10 12.10 1.95
C GLY A 84 -10.88 12.41 2.84
N GLN A 85 -10.16 11.36 3.19
CA GLN A 85 -8.89 11.41 3.92
C GLN A 85 -7.77 10.90 3.02
N ASN A 86 -6.53 11.30 3.31
CA ASN A 86 -5.35 10.71 2.67
C ASN A 86 -5.33 9.18 2.86
N PHE A 87 -4.63 8.47 2.00
CA PHE A 87 -4.66 7.02 1.97
C PHE A 87 -4.29 6.41 3.33
N TYR A 88 -3.18 6.85 3.93
CA TYR A 88 -2.68 6.31 5.21
C TYR A 88 -3.48 6.78 6.44
N GLY A 89 -4.30 7.84 6.31
CA GLY A 89 -5.23 8.31 7.33
C GLY A 89 -6.56 7.54 7.37
N ARG A 90 -6.85 6.68 6.38
CA ARG A 90 -8.09 5.90 6.36
C ARG A 90 -8.13 4.88 7.49
N LYS A 91 -9.31 4.71 8.07
CA LYS A 91 -9.52 3.86 9.24
C LYS A 91 -8.98 2.44 9.04
N GLU A 92 -9.39 1.77 7.96
CA GLU A 92 -9.01 0.41 7.61
C GLU A 92 -7.50 0.27 7.42
N ILE A 93 -6.85 1.25 6.82
CA ILE A 93 -5.40 1.28 6.62
C ILE A 93 -4.70 1.42 7.97
N MET A 94 -5.13 2.38 8.79
CA MET A 94 -4.57 2.56 10.14
C MET A 94 -4.78 1.33 11.01
N ASP A 95 -5.91 0.63 10.87
CA ASP A 95 -6.19 -0.59 11.63
C ASP A 95 -5.19 -1.70 11.26
N LEU A 96 -5.01 -2.00 9.96
CA LEU A 96 -4.10 -3.06 9.50
C LEU A 96 -2.62 -2.68 9.72
N VAL A 97 -2.25 -1.42 9.50
CA VAL A 97 -0.90 -0.93 9.84
C VAL A 97 -0.63 -1.06 11.34
N SER A 98 -1.63 -0.88 12.20
CA SER A 98 -1.47 -1.09 13.65
C SER A 98 -1.23 -2.55 14.01
N TYR A 99 -1.83 -3.53 13.32
CA TYR A 99 -1.45 -4.95 13.46
C TYR A 99 0.02 -5.16 13.15
N LEU A 100 0.49 -4.62 12.03
CA LEU A 100 1.90 -4.72 11.63
C LEU A 100 2.83 -4.02 12.64
N LYS A 101 2.43 -2.84 13.17
CA LYS A 101 3.18 -2.14 14.21
C LYS A 101 3.36 -2.97 15.48
N VAL A 102 2.30 -3.64 15.95
CA VAL A 102 2.38 -4.51 17.15
C VAL A 102 3.31 -5.70 16.90
N LEU A 103 3.32 -6.27 15.69
CA LEU A 103 4.23 -7.36 15.33
C LEU A 103 5.70 -6.89 15.30
N ALA A 104 5.95 -5.68 14.82
CA ALA A 104 7.30 -5.10 14.79
C ALA A 104 7.75 -4.60 16.17
N ASN A 105 6.84 -4.00 16.92
CA ASN A 105 7.11 -3.39 18.23
C ASN A 105 5.94 -3.59 19.20
N PRO A 106 5.96 -4.62 20.05
CA PRO A 106 4.88 -4.90 21.01
C PRO A 106 4.79 -3.88 22.16
N ILE A 107 5.69 -2.88 22.23
CA ILE A 107 5.63 -1.81 23.23
C ILE A 107 4.68 -0.68 22.80
N ASP A 108 4.21 -0.67 21.57
CA ASP A 108 3.27 0.34 21.05
C ASP A 108 1.85 0.10 21.60
N ASP A 109 1.61 0.63 22.80
CA ASP A 109 0.32 0.52 23.48
C ASP A 109 -0.83 1.16 22.69
N GLN A 110 -0.55 2.20 21.87
CA GLN A 110 -1.57 2.84 21.06
C GLN A 110 -2.03 1.92 19.91
N ALA A 111 -1.08 1.25 19.25
CA ALA A 111 -1.39 0.28 18.22
C ALA A 111 -2.20 -0.90 18.81
N ILE A 112 -1.82 -1.40 20.00
CA ILE A 112 -2.55 -2.46 20.69
C ILE A 112 -3.97 -2.02 21.03
N LYS A 113 -4.16 -0.85 21.65
CA LYS A 113 -5.48 -0.30 21.99
C LYS A 113 -6.37 -0.14 20.78
N ARG A 114 -5.79 0.16 19.61
CA ARG A 114 -6.51 0.28 18.36
C ARG A 114 -7.05 -1.07 17.87
N ILE A 115 -6.25 -2.14 17.89
CA ILE A 115 -6.58 -3.42 17.22
C ILE A 115 -7.24 -4.45 18.14
N ILE A 116 -7.09 -4.37 19.46
CA ILE A 116 -7.51 -5.41 20.40
C ILE A 116 -8.98 -5.80 20.26
N ASN A 117 -9.83 -4.86 19.86
CA ASN A 117 -11.27 -5.08 19.63
C ASN A 117 -11.70 -4.73 18.20
N VAL A 118 -10.80 -4.79 17.24
CA VAL A 118 -11.05 -4.55 15.81
C VAL A 118 -10.50 -5.73 15.01
N PRO A 119 -11.36 -6.55 14.40
CA PRO A 119 -12.84 -6.59 14.49
C PRO A 119 -13.36 -6.82 15.90
N LYS A 120 -14.67 -6.64 16.11
CA LYS A 120 -15.30 -6.76 17.44
C LYS A 120 -15.08 -8.15 18.06
N ARG A 121 -14.33 -8.20 19.17
CA ARG A 121 -14.05 -9.41 19.97
C ARG A 121 -14.75 -9.42 21.32
N GLY A 122 -15.53 -8.35 21.63
CA GLY A 122 -16.17 -8.17 22.92
C GLY A 122 -15.17 -7.85 24.05
N ILE A 123 -14.04 -7.24 23.71
CA ILE A 123 -13.05 -6.66 24.63
C ILE A 123 -13.35 -5.16 24.69
N GLY A 124 -14.07 -4.72 25.73
CA GLY A 124 -14.49 -3.33 25.86
C GLY A 124 -13.42 -2.43 26.48
N ALA A 125 -13.61 -1.09 26.35
CA ALA A 125 -12.69 -0.08 26.86
C ALA A 125 -12.36 -0.29 28.36
N THR A 126 -13.35 -0.58 29.18
CA THR A 126 -13.13 -0.84 30.63
C THR A 126 -12.23 -2.03 30.91
N THR A 127 -12.15 -3.01 29.99
CA THR A 127 -11.22 -4.12 30.09
C THR A 127 -9.82 -3.68 29.76
N VAL A 128 -9.68 -2.88 28.70
CA VAL A 128 -8.39 -2.29 28.27
C VAL A 128 -7.84 -1.37 29.35
N ASP A 129 -8.69 -0.51 29.95
CA ASP A 129 -8.28 0.40 31.04
C ASP A 129 -7.72 -0.37 32.25
N LYS A 130 -8.36 -1.49 32.62
CA LYS A 130 -7.87 -2.33 33.72
C LYS A 130 -6.54 -3.01 33.41
N LEU A 131 -6.35 -3.46 32.17
CA LEU A 131 -5.07 -4.01 31.70
C LEU A 131 -3.97 -2.96 31.73
N ASP A 132 -4.28 -1.75 31.27
CA ASP A 132 -3.36 -0.62 31.28
C ASP A 132 -2.95 -0.25 32.72
N MET A 133 -3.91 -0.18 33.64
CA MET A 133 -3.63 0.05 35.07
C MET A 133 -2.77 -1.06 35.69
N TYR A 134 -3.02 -2.33 35.34
CA TYR A 134 -2.21 -3.44 35.80
C TYR A 134 -0.79 -3.38 35.25
N ALA A 135 -0.65 -3.11 33.94
CA ALA A 135 0.64 -2.92 33.29
C ALA A 135 1.46 -1.83 33.96
N GLN A 136 0.88 -0.64 34.14
CA GLN A 136 1.54 0.50 34.79
C GLN A 136 1.94 0.19 36.24
N SER A 137 1.09 -0.50 37.00
CA SER A 137 1.35 -0.83 38.40
C SER A 137 2.51 -1.83 38.58
N ASN A 138 2.78 -2.64 37.54
CA ASN A 138 3.83 -3.67 37.56
C ASN A 138 5.07 -3.28 36.73
N GLY A 139 5.07 -2.09 36.09
CA GLY A 139 6.16 -1.66 35.23
C GLY A 139 6.24 -2.46 33.91
N TYR A 140 5.11 -2.96 33.44
CA TYR A 140 4.93 -3.67 32.17
C TYR A 140 4.41 -2.74 31.08
N ASN A 141 4.54 -3.14 29.81
CA ASN A 141 3.76 -2.60 28.71
C ASN A 141 2.39 -3.34 28.62
N LEU A 142 1.48 -2.81 27.82
CA LEU A 142 0.15 -3.39 27.70
C LEU A 142 0.19 -4.83 27.13
N TYR A 143 1.12 -5.12 26.21
CA TYR A 143 1.25 -6.45 25.61
C TYR A 143 1.68 -7.52 26.64
N ASP A 144 2.61 -7.17 27.52
CA ASP A 144 3.01 -8.07 28.62
C ASP A 144 1.81 -8.37 29.54
N ALA A 145 0.98 -7.37 29.85
CA ALA A 145 -0.24 -7.57 30.64
C ALA A 145 -1.28 -8.44 29.91
N LEU A 146 -1.32 -8.41 28.56
CA LEU A 146 -2.17 -9.31 27.79
C LEU A 146 -1.66 -10.75 27.83
N LEU A 147 -0.33 -10.96 27.80
CA LEU A 147 0.26 -12.29 27.93
C LEU A 147 0.05 -12.88 29.34
N ASP A 148 0.10 -12.05 30.37
CA ASP A 148 -0.10 -12.42 31.77
C ASP A 148 -1.56 -12.32 32.22
N ILE A 149 -2.53 -12.40 31.30
CA ILE A 149 -3.95 -12.15 31.56
C ILE A 149 -4.55 -12.94 32.72
N GLU A 150 -4.01 -14.10 33.01
CA GLU A 150 -4.47 -14.96 34.13
C GLU A 150 -4.16 -14.36 35.50
N GLU A 151 -3.10 -13.58 35.60
CA GLU A 151 -2.64 -12.90 36.80
C GLU A 151 -3.37 -11.56 37.04
N VAL A 152 -4.11 -11.06 36.02
CA VAL A 152 -4.79 -9.76 36.11
C VAL A 152 -6.08 -9.86 36.92
N PRO A 153 -6.21 -9.13 38.06
CA PRO A 153 -7.39 -9.24 38.91
C PRO A 153 -8.70 -8.84 38.21
N GLY A 154 -9.72 -9.66 38.37
CA GLY A 154 -11.07 -9.35 37.88
C GLY A 154 -11.30 -9.52 36.39
N MET A 155 -10.41 -10.26 35.67
CA MET A 155 -10.48 -10.51 34.24
C MET A 155 -11.13 -11.82 33.82
N THR A 156 -11.68 -12.61 34.72
CA THR A 156 -12.18 -13.98 34.52
C THR A 156 -13.03 -14.17 33.25
N ARG A 157 -13.90 -13.20 32.94
CA ARG A 157 -14.78 -13.28 31.75
C ARG A 157 -14.10 -12.99 30.43
N ASN A 158 -12.95 -12.33 30.46
CA ASN A 158 -12.25 -11.87 29.26
C ASN A 158 -10.96 -12.66 28.98
N VAL A 159 -10.52 -13.53 29.91
CA VAL A 159 -9.29 -14.32 29.77
C VAL A 159 -9.25 -15.07 28.44
N GLU A 160 -10.29 -15.82 28.12
CA GLU A 160 -10.33 -16.62 26.89
C GLU A 160 -10.27 -15.76 25.62
N LYS A 161 -10.96 -14.61 25.64
CA LYS A 161 -10.98 -13.69 24.47
C LYS A 161 -9.63 -13.05 24.24
N ILE A 162 -8.97 -12.64 25.33
CA ILE A 162 -7.65 -12.01 25.28
C ILE A 162 -6.61 -13.06 24.89
N ARG A 163 -6.68 -14.27 25.42
CA ARG A 163 -5.79 -15.37 25.04
C ARG A 163 -5.90 -15.68 23.54
N LYS A 164 -7.13 -15.78 23.00
CA LYS A 164 -7.32 -15.97 21.55
C LYS A 164 -6.66 -14.86 20.72
N PHE A 165 -6.74 -13.61 21.21
CA PHE A 165 -6.08 -12.49 20.55
C PHE A 165 -4.55 -12.60 20.63
N THR A 166 -3.99 -12.88 21.82
CA THR A 166 -2.53 -13.01 21.96
C THR A 166 -1.98 -14.22 21.23
N ASP A 167 -2.66 -15.38 21.27
CA ASP A 167 -2.26 -16.57 20.51
C ASP A 167 -2.22 -16.31 19.00
N MET A 168 -3.21 -15.59 18.47
CA MET A 168 -3.25 -15.16 17.08
C MET A 168 -2.06 -14.25 16.75
N MET A 169 -1.77 -13.24 17.58
CA MET A 169 -0.64 -12.32 17.36
C MET A 169 0.70 -13.03 17.43
N GLU A 170 0.88 -13.94 18.39
CA GLU A 170 2.10 -14.76 18.47
C GLU A 170 2.22 -15.71 17.28
N GLY A 171 1.11 -16.21 16.74
CA GLY A 171 1.07 -16.98 15.51
C GLY A 171 1.61 -16.18 14.30
N PHE A 172 1.15 -14.95 14.09
CA PHE A 172 1.66 -14.07 13.02
C PHE A 172 3.14 -13.74 13.20
N LYS A 173 3.56 -13.48 14.43
CA LYS A 173 4.96 -13.22 14.75
C LYS A 173 5.84 -14.44 14.46
N ALA A 174 5.38 -15.65 14.78
CA ALA A 174 6.08 -16.88 14.47
C ALA A 174 6.27 -17.08 12.96
N ARG A 175 5.28 -16.75 12.13
CA ARG A 175 5.39 -16.79 10.66
C ARG A 175 6.49 -15.88 10.14
N LEU A 176 6.55 -14.61 10.62
CA LEU A 176 7.63 -13.68 10.26
C LEU A 176 9.00 -14.21 10.67
N VAL A 177 9.13 -14.79 11.87
CA VAL A 177 10.38 -15.40 12.35
C VAL A 177 10.80 -16.61 11.49
N HIS A 178 9.84 -17.39 10.99
CA HIS A 178 10.10 -18.49 10.06
C HIS A 178 10.35 -18.00 8.62
N GLY A 179 10.30 -16.68 8.40
CA GLY A 179 10.66 -16.04 7.14
C GLY A 179 9.56 -16.12 6.09
N GLU A 180 8.29 -16.19 6.49
CA GLU A 180 7.19 -15.91 5.57
C GLU A 180 7.27 -14.45 5.09
N PHE A 181 6.75 -14.19 3.88
CA PHE A 181 6.68 -12.84 3.35
C PHE A 181 5.72 -11.97 4.16
N ILE A 182 6.02 -10.67 4.28
CA ILE A 182 5.16 -9.72 5.00
C ILE A 182 3.77 -9.67 4.37
N SER A 183 3.70 -9.75 3.03
CA SER A 183 2.47 -9.79 2.27
C SER A 183 1.61 -11.02 2.59
N GLU A 184 2.21 -12.17 2.85
CA GLU A 184 1.49 -13.39 3.26
C GLU A 184 1.00 -13.30 4.70
N VAL A 185 1.81 -12.72 5.58
CA VAL A 185 1.40 -12.45 6.97
C VAL A 185 0.29 -11.41 6.99
N PHE A 186 0.32 -10.42 6.10
CA PHE A 186 -0.76 -9.44 5.96
C PHE A 186 -2.08 -10.10 5.54
N ASP A 187 -2.06 -11.02 4.56
CA ASP A 187 -3.24 -11.80 4.19
C ASP A 187 -3.76 -12.62 5.38
N ALA A 188 -2.85 -13.28 6.10
CA ALA A 188 -3.22 -14.03 7.29
C ALA A 188 -3.85 -13.13 8.38
N ILE A 189 -3.36 -11.90 8.57
CA ILE A 189 -3.95 -10.94 9.49
C ILE A 189 -5.39 -10.61 9.03
N MET A 190 -5.60 -10.32 7.75
CA MET A 190 -6.93 -10.00 7.22
C MET A 190 -7.93 -11.14 7.45
N ASP A 191 -7.50 -12.38 7.20
CA ASP A 191 -8.38 -13.55 7.23
C ASP A 191 -8.57 -14.08 8.66
N GLU A 192 -7.50 -14.37 9.40
CA GLU A 192 -7.56 -15.01 10.72
C GLU A 192 -8.05 -14.04 11.81
N SER A 193 -7.83 -12.73 11.65
CA SER A 193 -8.44 -11.76 12.56
C SER A 193 -9.95 -11.63 12.38
N GLY A 194 -10.49 -12.07 11.23
CA GLY A 194 -11.88 -11.88 10.81
C GLY A 194 -12.15 -10.49 10.24
N TYR A 195 -11.10 -9.72 9.86
CA TYR A 195 -11.28 -8.35 9.37
C TYR A 195 -11.95 -8.35 7.98
N ARG A 196 -11.49 -9.23 7.07
CA ARG A 196 -12.10 -9.42 5.75
C ARG A 196 -13.55 -9.85 5.87
N GLU A 197 -13.83 -10.89 6.67
CA GLU A 197 -15.19 -11.40 6.88
C GLU A 197 -16.12 -10.30 7.43
N ALA A 198 -15.64 -9.49 8.37
CA ALA A 198 -16.43 -8.40 8.95
C ALA A 198 -16.82 -7.33 7.91
N LEU A 199 -15.92 -6.98 6.98
CA LEU A 199 -16.22 -6.05 5.89
C LEU A 199 -17.16 -6.66 4.85
N GLU A 200 -16.93 -7.91 4.46
CA GLU A 200 -17.80 -8.61 3.50
C GLU A 200 -19.23 -8.76 4.03
N ALA A 201 -19.37 -9.01 5.34
CA ALA A 201 -20.68 -9.10 6.00
C ALA A 201 -21.47 -7.78 6.02
N GLU A 202 -20.79 -6.62 5.93
CA GLU A 202 -21.47 -5.32 5.81
C GLU A 202 -22.23 -5.18 4.48
N ALA A 203 -21.79 -5.86 3.40
CA ALA A 203 -22.38 -5.90 2.05
C ALA A 203 -22.73 -4.50 1.47
N THR A 204 -21.96 -3.47 1.81
CA THR A 204 -22.13 -2.08 1.34
C THR A 204 -21.04 -1.70 0.34
N ASP A 205 -21.31 -0.70 -0.49
CA ASP A 205 -20.29 -0.16 -1.40
C ASP A 205 -19.12 0.49 -0.65
N GLU A 206 -19.40 1.03 0.54
CA GLU A 206 -18.37 1.57 1.43
C GLU A 206 -17.44 0.47 1.96
N ALA A 207 -17.98 -0.69 2.34
CA ALA A 207 -17.18 -1.83 2.77
C ALA A 207 -16.34 -2.39 1.62
N ARG A 208 -16.87 -2.44 0.39
CA ARG A 208 -16.09 -2.81 -0.81
C ARG A 208 -14.94 -1.84 -1.05
N THR A 209 -15.20 -0.53 -0.95
CA THR A 209 -14.14 0.49 -1.07
C THR A 209 -13.04 0.30 -0.02
N ARG A 210 -13.40 -0.09 1.22
CA ARG A 210 -12.40 -0.40 2.25
C ARG A 210 -11.59 -1.65 1.90
N LEU A 211 -12.21 -2.68 1.35
CA LEU A 211 -11.48 -3.86 0.86
C LEU A 211 -10.52 -3.50 -0.27
N ASP A 212 -10.95 -2.70 -1.25
CA ASP A 212 -10.08 -2.20 -2.33
C ASP A 212 -8.87 -1.42 -1.77
N ASN A 213 -9.08 -0.60 -0.73
CA ASN A 213 -8.01 0.12 -0.06
C ASN A 213 -7.01 -0.84 0.63
N LEU A 214 -7.49 -1.92 1.25
CA LEU A 214 -6.63 -2.93 1.88
C LEU A 214 -5.84 -3.74 0.85
N GLU A 215 -6.44 -4.08 -0.29
CA GLU A 215 -5.72 -4.70 -1.40
C GLU A 215 -4.64 -3.76 -1.97
N GLU A 216 -4.90 -2.45 -1.99
CA GLU A 216 -3.89 -1.46 -2.40
C GLU A 216 -2.75 -1.32 -1.36
N LEU A 217 -3.04 -1.45 -0.07
CA LEU A 217 -1.99 -1.56 0.94
C LEU A 217 -1.14 -2.83 0.75
N LYS A 218 -1.76 -3.95 0.40
CA LYS A 218 -1.05 -5.18 0.04
C LYS A 218 -0.15 -4.97 -1.19
N ASN A 219 -0.63 -4.27 -2.22
CA ASN A 219 0.19 -3.90 -3.39
C ASN A 219 1.45 -3.12 -2.97
N LYS A 220 1.31 -2.17 -2.02
CA LYS A 220 2.45 -1.45 -1.44
C LYS A 220 3.44 -2.39 -0.74
N ILE A 221 2.95 -3.33 0.06
CA ILE A 221 3.78 -4.32 0.76
C ILE A 221 4.55 -5.17 -0.24
N VAL A 222 3.88 -5.72 -1.26
CA VAL A 222 4.53 -6.53 -2.31
C VAL A 222 5.58 -5.73 -3.06
N THR A 223 5.27 -4.49 -3.45
CA THR A 223 6.25 -3.60 -4.12
C THR A 223 7.47 -3.33 -3.24
N TYR A 224 7.28 -3.12 -1.94
CA TYR A 224 8.37 -2.95 -0.99
C TYR A 224 9.22 -4.23 -0.92
N GLU A 225 8.61 -5.40 -0.82
CA GLU A 225 9.31 -6.68 -0.77
C GLU A 225 10.09 -6.97 -2.06
N GLU A 226 9.57 -6.59 -3.23
CA GLU A 226 10.25 -6.74 -4.51
C GLU A 226 11.42 -5.76 -4.68
N SER A 227 11.33 -4.55 -4.12
CA SER A 227 12.31 -3.49 -4.32
C SER A 227 13.43 -3.46 -3.27
N ALA A 228 13.15 -3.86 -2.02
CA ALA A 228 14.10 -3.84 -0.94
C ALA A 228 15.17 -4.94 -1.11
N GLU A 229 16.44 -4.63 -0.84
CA GLU A 229 17.52 -5.62 -0.84
C GLU A 229 17.30 -6.70 0.23
N VAL A 230 16.88 -6.27 1.42
CA VAL A 230 16.46 -7.13 2.53
C VAL A 230 15.15 -6.58 3.08
N PRO A 231 14.00 -7.11 2.66
CA PRO A 231 12.72 -6.62 3.14
C PRO A 231 12.53 -6.97 4.61
N THR A 232 12.23 -5.95 5.42
CA THR A 232 11.95 -6.10 6.86
C THR A 232 10.65 -5.39 7.20
N LEU A 233 9.92 -5.91 8.20
CA LEU A 233 8.68 -5.28 8.65
C LEU A 233 8.92 -3.86 9.18
N THR A 234 10.03 -3.64 9.89
CA THR A 234 10.40 -2.30 10.39
C THR A 234 10.65 -1.33 9.24
N GLY A 235 11.42 -1.75 8.22
CA GLY A 235 11.69 -0.89 7.06
C GLY A 235 10.42 -0.56 6.26
N LEU A 236 9.48 -1.50 6.13
CA LEU A 236 8.17 -1.23 5.54
C LEU A 236 7.41 -0.16 6.34
N LEU A 237 7.40 -0.28 7.68
CA LEU A 237 6.69 0.68 8.53
C LEU A 237 7.35 2.06 8.54
N GLU A 238 8.68 2.13 8.43
CA GLU A 238 9.41 3.39 8.25
C GLU A 238 9.05 4.05 6.90
N ASP A 239 8.96 3.27 5.82
CA ASP A 239 8.57 3.76 4.50
C ASP A 239 7.13 4.29 4.49
N ILE A 240 6.21 3.61 5.18
CA ILE A 240 4.83 4.08 5.37
C ILE A 240 4.80 5.36 6.21
N ALA A 241 5.56 5.43 7.31
CA ALA A 241 5.55 6.58 8.22
C ALA A 241 6.07 7.84 7.53
N LEU A 242 7.10 7.74 6.68
CA LEU A 242 7.62 8.86 5.90
C LEU A 242 6.56 9.54 5.01
N VAL A 243 5.56 8.79 4.57
CA VAL A 243 4.46 9.31 3.75
C VAL A 243 3.31 9.81 4.61
N ALA A 244 3.02 9.10 5.72
CA ALA A 244 1.87 9.40 6.58
C ALA A 244 2.05 10.70 7.39
N ASP A 245 3.28 11.03 7.79
CA ASP A 245 3.58 12.18 8.66
C ASP A 245 3.68 13.52 7.91
N THR A 246 3.46 13.53 6.60
CA THR A 246 3.57 14.76 5.78
C THR A 246 2.28 15.58 5.72
N GLU A 247 1.41 15.52 6.70
CA GLU A 247 0.39 16.54 6.87
C GLU A 247 1.09 17.85 7.28
N GLU A 248 1.51 18.62 6.27
CA GLU A 248 1.92 20.02 6.52
C GLU A 248 0.70 20.77 7.05
N GLU A 249 0.63 20.92 8.35
CA GLU A 249 -0.10 22.02 8.94
C GLU A 249 0.46 23.29 8.29
N ASP A 250 -0.41 24.18 7.81
CA ASP A 250 -0.02 25.52 7.33
C ASP A 250 0.66 26.24 8.50
N GLU A 251 1.99 26.02 8.68
CA GLU A 251 2.78 26.48 9.85
C GLU A 251 2.73 28.00 10.03
N ASP A 252 2.33 28.77 9.02
CA ASP A 252 2.28 30.23 9.07
C ASP A 252 0.88 30.82 8.84
N GLY A 253 -0.20 30.02 8.78
CA GLY A 253 -1.56 30.51 8.55
C GLY A 253 -1.80 31.14 7.17
N VAL A 254 -0.86 30.99 6.24
CA VAL A 254 -1.03 31.39 4.83
C VAL A 254 -1.51 30.17 4.05
N PRO A 255 -2.70 30.22 3.42
CA PRO A 255 -3.18 29.10 2.63
C PRO A 255 -2.20 28.78 1.49
N THR A 256 -1.57 27.63 1.55
CA THR A 256 -0.71 27.13 0.48
C THR A 256 -1.58 26.57 -0.64
N ALA A 257 -1.32 26.95 -1.89
CA ALA A 257 -2.02 26.38 -3.04
C ALA A 257 -1.76 24.87 -3.14
N LYS A 258 -2.83 24.08 -3.26
CA LYS A 258 -2.77 22.58 -3.20
C LYS A 258 -3.48 21.96 -4.40
N VAL A 259 -2.86 20.94 -5.02
CA VAL A 259 -3.50 20.13 -6.04
C VAL A 259 -4.69 19.39 -5.43
N THR A 260 -5.83 19.40 -6.08
CA THR A 260 -7.04 18.73 -5.57
C THR A 260 -7.16 17.33 -6.15
N LEU A 261 -7.17 16.30 -5.29
CA LEU A 261 -7.38 14.90 -5.65
C LEU A 261 -8.79 14.48 -5.26
N MET A 262 -9.51 13.79 -6.16
CA MET A 262 -10.87 13.32 -5.86
C MET A 262 -11.30 12.18 -6.80
N THR A 263 -12.33 11.46 -6.38
CA THR A 263 -13.00 10.53 -7.28
C THR A 263 -13.83 11.29 -8.34
N LEU A 264 -14.06 10.64 -9.48
CA LEU A 264 -14.95 11.17 -10.52
C LEU A 264 -16.36 11.49 -9.98
N HIS A 265 -16.85 10.69 -9.02
CA HIS A 265 -18.16 10.93 -8.38
C HIS A 265 -18.17 12.22 -7.56
N SER A 266 -17.09 12.49 -6.84
CA SER A 266 -16.95 13.70 -6.02
C SER A 266 -16.76 14.97 -6.85
N ALA A 267 -16.35 14.83 -8.10
CA ALA A 267 -16.08 15.96 -9.01
C ALA A 267 -17.35 16.64 -9.55
N LYS A 268 -18.54 16.05 -9.30
CA LYS A 268 -19.79 16.61 -9.80
C LYS A 268 -20.05 18.02 -9.25
N GLY A 269 -20.20 18.99 -10.16
CA GLY A 269 -20.48 20.39 -9.81
C GLY A 269 -19.23 21.26 -9.56
N LEU A 270 -18.03 20.68 -9.57
CA LEU A 270 -16.78 21.41 -9.51
C LEU A 270 -16.22 21.62 -10.92
N GLU A 271 -15.35 22.59 -11.11
CA GLU A 271 -14.68 22.86 -12.38
C GLU A 271 -13.27 23.40 -12.10
N PHE A 272 -12.29 22.98 -12.92
CA PHE A 272 -10.90 23.38 -12.78
C PHE A 272 -10.29 23.74 -14.13
N PRO A 273 -9.39 24.72 -14.22
CA PRO A 273 -8.68 25.02 -15.45
C PRO A 273 -7.96 23.81 -16.02
N TYR A 274 -7.24 23.05 -15.19
CA TYR A 274 -6.46 21.88 -15.59
C TYR A 274 -6.95 20.62 -14.88
N VAL A 275 -7.33 19.62 -15.65
CA VAL A 275 -7.82 18.35 -15.10
C VAL A 275 -6.99 17.19 -15.62
N PHE A 276 -6.58 16.32 -14.72
CA PHE A 276 -5.98 15.02 -15.01
C PHE A 276 -7.00 13.93 -14.71
N MET A 277 -7.33 13.09 -15.68
CA MET A 277 -8.13 11.87 -15.50
C MET A 277 -7.17 10.69 -15.60
N THR A 278 -6.92 9.99 -14.49
CA THR A 278 -5.94 8.91 -14.39
C THR A 278 -6.61 7.54 -14.39
N GLY A 279 -5.87 6.50 -14.82
CA GLY A 279 -6.39 5.14 -14.83
C GLY A 279 -7.43 4.91 -15.93
N MET A 280 -7.24 5.52 -17.11
CA MET A 280 -8.13 5.34 -18.27
C MET A 280 -7.91 3.97 -18.94
N GLU A 281 -8.25 2.91 -18.22
CA GLU A 281 -7.99 1.51 -18.56
C GLU A 281 -9.28 0.68 -18.51
N GLU A 282 -9.42 -0.33 -19.38
CA GLU A 282 -10.49 -1.32 -19.29
C GLU A 282 -10.42 -2.04 -17.95
N ARG A 283 -11.55 -2.40 -17.37
CA ARG A 283 -11.73 -3.04 -16.06
C ARG A 283 -11.40 -2.15 -14.84
N LEU A 284 -10.78 -0.98 -15.06
CA LEU A 284 -10.62 0.07 -14.04
C LEU A 284 -11.59 1.22 -14.29
N PHE A 285 -11.61 1.76 -15.51
CA PHE A 285 -12.58 2.76 -15.95
C PHE A 285 -12.88 2.62 -17.46
N PRO A 286 -13.99 1.94 -17.84
CA PRO A 286 -15.09 1.44 -17.00
C PRO A 286 -14.66 0.32 -16.05
N SER A 287 -15.35 0.21 -14.90
CA SER A 287 -15.04 -0.79 -13.89
C SER A 287 -15.31 -2.22 -14.39
N GLY A 288 -14.48 -3.20 -13.93
CA GLY A 288 -14.70 -4.61 -14.25
C GLY A 288 -16.10 -5.08 -13.87
N MET A 289 -16.61 -4.61 -12.72
CA MET A 289 -17.96 -4.95 -12.25
C MET A 289 -19.06 -4.46 -13.21
N SER A 290 -18.91 -3.24 -13.77
CA SER A 290 -19.87 -2.71 -14.74
C SER A 290 -19.78 -3.42 -16.09
N LEU A 291 -18.58 -3.92 -16.46
CA LEU A 291 -18.37 -4.68 -17.70
C LEU A 291 -18.94 -6.09 -17.63
N ASP A 292 -18.85 -6.72 -16.45
CA ASP A 292 -19.28 -8.09 -16.22
C ASP A 292 -20.76 -8.16 -15.74
N SER A 293 -21.44 -6.98 -15.63
CA SER A 293 -22.84 -6.87 -15.20
C SER A 293 -23.80 -7.31 -16.28
N ASP A 294 -24.86 -8.03 -15.91
CA ASP A 294 -26.00 -8.32 -16.77
C ASP A 294 -26.92 -7.11 -17.02
N ASP A 295 -26.72 -6.01 -16.27
CA ASP A 295 -27.46 -4.75 -16.43
C ASP A 295 -26.89 -3.94 -17.60
N PRO A 296 -27.64 -3.74 -18.69
CA PRO A 296 -27.19 -2.97 -19.84
C PRO A 296 -26.93 -1.50 -19.52
N ASP A 297 -27.52 -0.96 -18.46
CA ASP A 297 -27.34 0.44 -18.04
C ASP A 297 -26.05 0.65 -17.23
N ALA A 298 -25.41 -0.41 -16.72
CA ALA A 298 -24.20 -0.30 -15.90
C ALA A 298 -23.04 0.37 -16.65
N LEU A 299 -22.79 -0.01 -17.90
CA LEU A 299 -21.75 0.59 -18.73
C LEU A 299 -22.12 2.04 -19.13
N GLU A 300 -23.39 2.32 -19.37
CA GLU A 300 -23.84 3.69 -19.72
C GLU A 300 -23.71 4.64 -18.53
N GLU A 301 -23.84 4.15 -17.29
CA GLU A 301 -23.57 4.97 -16.10
C GLU A 301 -22.08 5.31 -15.98
N GLU A 302 -21.17 4.34 -16.23
CA GLU A 302 -19.73 4.62 -16.32
C GLU A 302 -19.42 5.64 -17.43
N ARG A 303 -20.12 5.58 -18.55
CA ARG A 303 -19.99 6.57 -19.64
C ARG A 303 -20.44 7.97 -19.21
N ARG A 304 -21.57 8.08 -18.48
CA ARG A 304 -22.03 9.35 -17.91
C ARG A 304 -21.02 9.90 -16.92
N LEU A 305 -20.42 9.04 -16.11
CA LEU A 305 -19.36 9.42 -15.17
C LEU A 305 -18.11 9.93 -15.90
N CYS A 306 -17.72 9.27 -17.00
CA CYS A 306 -16.63 9.74 -17.85
C CYS A 306 -16.93 11.13 -18.45
N TYR A 307 -18.14 11.34 -18.95
CA TYR A 307 -18.59 12.63 -19.44
C TYR A 307 -18.53 13.71 -18.34
N VAL A 308 -18.95 13.37 -17.12
CA VAL A 308 -18.81 14.28 -15.97
C VAL A 308 -17.34 14.65 -15.78
N GLY A 309 -16.42 13.70 -15.75
CA GLY A 309 -14.99 13.96 -15.60
C GLY A 309 -14.43 14.89 -16.69
N ILE A 310 -14.73 14.59 -17.96
CA ILE A 310 -14.30 15.40 -19.10
C ILE A 310 -14.79 16.86 -18.96
N THR A 311 -16.03 17.05 -18.56
CA THR A 311 -16.63 18.38 -18.43
C THR A 311 -16.15 19.16 -17.20
N ARG A 312 -15.28 18.59 -16.37
CA ARG A 312 -14.65 19.32 -15.25
C ARG A 312 -13.50 20.22 -15.70
N ALA A 313 -12.93 19.95 -16.86
CA ALA A 313 -11.84 20.75 -17.42
C ALA A 313 -12.41 22.03 -18.10
N MET A 314 -11.87 23.17 -17.70
CA MET A 314 -12.21 24.48 -18.28
C MET A 314 -11.26 24.82 -19.44
N GLU A 315 -9.98 24.53 -19.34
CA GLU A 315 -8.94 24.90 -20.29
C GLU A 315 -8.26 23.67 -20.90
N LYS A 316 -7.73 22.78 -20.07
CA LYS A 316 -6.95 21.63 -20.53
C LYS A 316 -7.31 20.34 -19.81
N LEU A 317 -7.51 19.28 -20.59
CA LEU A 317 -7.72 17.93 -20.11
C LEU A 317 -6.54 17.04 -20.48
N TYR A 318 -5.99 16.38 -19.47
CA TYR A 318 -5.00 15.30 -19.58
C TYR A 318 -5.67 13.99 -19.18
N MET A 319 -5.55 12.98 -20.02
CA MET A 319 -5.97 11.62 -19.71
C MET A 319 -4.75 10.71 -19.68
N THR A 320 -4.66 9.82 -18.72
CA THR A 320 -3.52 8.91 -18.58
C THR A 320 -3.98 7.48 -18.33
N ALA A 321 -3.14 6.52 -18.74
CA ALA A 321 -3.34 5.09 -18.51
C ALA A 321 -1.99 4.41 -18.29
N ALA A 322 -1.99 3.34 -17.49
CA ALA A 322 -0.88 2.41 -17.34
C ALA A 322 -1.09 1.18 -18.25
N GLY A 323 -0.02 0.65 -18.82
CA GLY A 323 -0.07 -0.62 -19.56
C GLY A 323 -0.01 -1.84 -18.66
N GLN A 324 0.51 -1.66 -17.45
CA GLN A 324 0.56 -2.66 -16.39
C GLN A 324 0.15 -2.00 -15.09
N ARG A 325 -0.65 -2.70 -14.32
CA ARG A 325 -1.08 -2.25 -12.98
C ARG A 325 -1.09 -3.43 -12.01
N MET A 326 -0.63 -3.19 -10.79
CA MET A 326 -0.72 -4.18 -9.72
C MET A 326 -2.15 -4.20 -9.18
N VAL A 327 -2.76 -5.37 -9.21
CA VAL A 327 -4.11 -5.62 -8.70
C VAL A 327 -4.08 -6.88 -7.85
N HIS A 328 -4.48 -6.79 -6.59
CA HIS A 328 -4.45 -7.91 -5.62
C HIS A 328 -3.07 -8.60 -5.52
N GLY A 329 -1.99 -7.81 -5.48
CA GLY A 329 -0.61 -8.32 -5.42
C GLY A 329 -0.10 -8.98 -6.69
N SER A 330 -0.82 -8.87 -7.82
CA SER A 330 -0.42 -9.42 -9.11
C SER A 330 -0.41 -8.34 -10.18
N THR A 331 0.62 -8.34 -11.04
CA THR A 331 0.70 -7.40 -12.16
C THR A 331 -0.19 -7.86 -13.30
N ASN A 332 -1.16 -7.05 -13.67
CA ASN A 332 -2.03 -7.25 -14.81
C ASN A 332 -1.62 -6.36 -15.97
N PHE A 333 -1.84 -6.84 -17.20
CA PHE A 333 -1.70 -6.03 -18.41
C PHE A 333 -3.07 -5.42 -18.73
N GLU A 334 -3.09 -4.08 -18.86
CA GLU A 334 -4.31 -3.33 -19.05
C GLU A 334 -4.41 -2.75 -20.47
N GLU A 335 -5.61 -2.82 -21.03
CA GLU A 335 -5.91 -2.14 -22.28
C GLU A 335 -6.39 -0.71 -22.01
N VAL A 336 -6.13 0.18 -22.96
CA VAL A 336 -6.67 1.54 -22.92
C VAL A 336 -8.20 1.52 -22.91
N SER A 337 -8.79 2.29 -22.03
CA SER A 337 -10.23 2.45 -21.89
C SER A 337 -10.93 2.70 -23.24
N ARG A 338 -12.07 2.06 -23.44
CA ARG A 338 -12.95 2.34 -24.58
C ARG A 338 -13.38 3.80 -24.66
N PHE A 339 -13.52 4.46 -23.53
CA PHE A 339 -13.90 5.88 -23.49
C PHE A 339 -12.85 6.79 -24.14
N VAL A 340 -11.57 6.46 -24.04
CA VAL A 340 -10.51 7.16 -24.78
C VAL A 340 -10.59 6.87 -26.29
N LYS A 341 -10.85 5.59 -26.64
CA LYS A 341 -10.98 5.14 -28.05
C LYS A 341 -12.18 5.79 -28.76
N GLU A 342 -13.21 6.20 -28.03
CA GLU A 342 -14.42 6.87 -28.53
C GLU A 342 -14.21 8.36 -28.81
N ILE A 343 -13.16 8.99 -28.26
CA ILE A 343 -12.86 10.40 -28.54
C ILE A 343 -12.43 10.55 -30.01
N PRO A 344 -13.08 11.45 -30.78
CA PRO A 344 -12.67 11.68 -32.17
C PRO A 344 -11.21 12.11 -32.26
N LYS A 345 -10.44 11.47 -33.18
CA LYS A 345 -8.99 11.65 -33.29
C LYS A 345 -8.52 13.10 -33.48
N HIS A 346 -9.37 13.95 -34.05
CA HIS A 346 -9.01 15.35 -34.29
C HIS A 346 -9.02 16.19 -32.99
N TYR A 347 -9.70 15.70 -31.93
CA TYR A 347 -9.68 16.32 -30.61
C TYR A 347 -8.65 15.69 -29.66
N LEU A 348 -7.99 14.61 -30.06
CA LEU A 348 -7.06 13.86 -29.24
C LEU A 348 -5.62 14.05 -29.74
N GLU A 349 -4.72 14.37 -28.82
CA GLU A 349 -3.28 14.30 -28.98
C GLU A 349 -2.78 13.08 -28.21
N TYR A 350 -2.27 12.09 -28.94
CA TYR A 350 -1.86 10.81 -28.38
C TYR A 350 -0.34 10.77 -28.20
N GLU A 351 0.11 10.57 -26.96
CA GLU A 351 1.50 10.37 -26.61
C GLU A 351 1.68 8.94 -26.06
N GLU A 352 2.41 8.09 -26.79
CA GLU A 352 2.85 6.80 -26.25
C GLU A 352 4.28 6.96 -25.74
N LYS A 353 4.49 6.85 -24.43
CA LYS A 353 5.83 6.75 -23.89
C LYS A 353 6.25 5.28 -24.01
N ALA A 354 7.29 5.04 -24.83
CA ALA A 354 7.78 3.71 -25.11
C ALA A 354 7.91 2.88 -23.82
N PHE A 355 7.43 1.64 -23.86
CA PHE A 355 7.73 0.63 -22.86
C PHE A 355 9.26 0.45 -22.81
N GLY A 356 9.92 1.26 -22.03
CA GLY A 356 11.27 0.99 -21.61
C GLY A 356 11.19 -0.11 -20.56
N TYR A 357 11.57 -1.32 -20.91
CA TYR A 357 12.05 -2.31 -19.95
C TYR A 357 13.38 -1.78 -19.39
N ALA A 358 13.33 -0.67 -18.69
CA ALA A 358 14.36 -0.32 -17.74
C ALA A 358 13.87 -0.89 -16.42
N PRO A 359 14.64 -1.76 -15.76
CA PRO A 359 14.38 -2.02 -14.35
C PRO A 359 14.34 -0.64 -13.73
N ALA A 360 13.25 -0.35 -13.00
CA ALA A 360 13.10 0.91 -12.33
C ALA A 360 14.37 1.16 -11.52
N ASN A 361 15.27 1.97 -12.07
CA ASN A 361 16.18 2.73 -11.24
C ASN A 361 15.23 3.66 -10.48
N MET A 362 14.67 3.15 -9.40
CA MET A 362 14.27 4.00 -8.30
C MET A 362 15.52 4.81 -8.00
N ASP A 363 15.52 6.06 -8.46
CA ASP A 363 16.49 7.04 -8.00
C ASP A 363 16.46 6.91 -6.49
N ARG A 364 17.55 6.36 -5.99
CA ARG A 364 17.78 6.14 -4.56
C ARG A 364 17.43 7.44 -3.87
N ILE A 365 16.39 7.42 -3.06
CA ILE A 365 16.36 8.28 -1.89
C ILE A 365 17.76 8.14 -1.31
N PRO A 366 18.56 9.21 -1.11
CA PRO A 366 19.85 9.10 -0.49
C PRO A 366 19.62 8.56 0.92
N SER A 367 19.59 7.23 1.02
CA SER A 367 19.61 6.56 2.31
C SER A 367 20.93 6.94 2.93
N LYS A 368 20.91 7.86 3.89
CA LYS A 368 21.89 7.81 4.97
C LYS A 368 21.82 6.38 5.44
N LYS A 369 22.91 5.62 5.22
CA LYS A 369 23.02 4.24 5.68
C LYS A 369 22.52 4.20 7.11
N PRO A 370 21.45 3.46 7.43
CA PRO A 370 21.16 3.12 8.81
C PRO A 370 22.36 2.31 9.29
N ALA A 371 22.97 2.70 10.38
CA ALA A 371 23.88 1.85 11.09
C ALA A 371 23.18 0.51 11.31
N GLU A 372 23.88 -0.60 11.06
CA GLU A 372 23.44 -1.96 11.31
C GLU A 372 22.86 -2.06 12.73
N GLN A 373 21.54 -1.92 12.82
CA GLN A 373 20.80 -2.42 13.96
C GLN A 373 20.28 -3.78 13.55
N VAL A 374 21.12 -4.78 13.80
CA VAL A 374 20.64 -6.14 14.01
C VAL A 374 19.58 -6.03 15.10
N ILE A 375 18.31 -6.19 14.75
CA ILE A 375 17.25 -6.34 15.74
C ILE A 375 17.55 -7.66 16.44
N GLN A 376 18.31 -7.59 17.52
CA GLN A 376 18.24 -8.61 18.54
C GLN A 376 16.82 -8.51 19.08
N LEU A 377 15.95 -9.41 18.61
CA LEU A 377 14.72 -9.75 19.31
C LEU A 377 15.13 -10.19 20.69
N LYS A 378 15.32 -9.25 21.61
CA LYS A 378 15.38 -9.57 23.03
C LYS A 378 14.06 -10.27 23.31
N ALA A 379 14.17 -11.51 23.75
CA ALA A 379 13.04 -12.22 24.32
C ALA A 379 12.51 -11.34 25.46
N TYR A 380 11.45 -10.59 25.18
CA TYR A 380 10.71 -9.86 26.18
C TYR A 380 9.79 -10.87 26.86
N GLY A 381 10.01 -11.06 28.12
CA GLY A 381 9.17 -11.86 28.97
C GLY A 381 10.01 -12.63 30.00
N LYS A 382 9.97 -12.18 31.24
CA LYS A 382 10.53 -12.93 32.37
C LYS A 382 9.82 -14.26 32.64
N ASN A 383 8.71 -14.53 31.95
CA ASN A 383 7.89 -15.73 32.12
C ASN A 383 7.51 -16.35 30.77
N ASN A 384 8.52 -16.89 30.07
CA ASN A 384 8.24 -17.86 29.03
C ASN A 384 7.92 -19.20 29.72
N PRO A 385 6.75 -19.82 29.55
CA PRO A 385 6.40 -21.07 30.21
C PRO A 385 7.30 -22.25 29.85
N TYR A 386 8.21 -22.09 28.90
CA TYR A 386 9.19 -23.11 28.48
C TYR A 386 10.59 -22.95 29.12
N THR A 387 10.82 -21.94 29.98
CA THR A 387 12.07 -21.80 30.73
C THR A 387 11.81 -21.46 32.19
N ARG A 388 11.47 -22.47 33.02
CA ARG A 388 11.62 -22.36 34.47
C ARG A 388 13.14 -22.48 34.80
N PRO A 389 13.77 -21.48 35.44
CA PRO A 389 15.14 -21.66 35.94
C PRO A 389 15.10 -22.54 37.17
N ALA A 390 15.92 -23.59 37.13
CA ALA A 390 16.26 -24.33 38.32
C ALA A 390 16.99 -23.40 39.27
N THR A 391 16.54 -23.37 40.52
CA THR A 391 17.21 -22.72 41.65
C THR A 391 18.62 -23.26 41.85
N ALA A 392 19.62 -22.38 41.79
CA ALA A 392 20.94 -22.64 42.35
C ALA A 392 21.49 -21.38 42.98
N THR A 393 21.88 -21.56 44.20
CA THR A 393 22.43 -20.62 45.17
C THR A 393 23.87 -20.20 44.86
N ALA A 394 24.17 -18.93 45.18
CA ALA A 394 25.41 -18.33 45.71
C ALA A 394 26.71 -18.27 44.88
N ASN A 395 27.06 -17.11 44.42
CA ASN A 395 28.23 -16.21 44.74
C ASN A 395 29.70 -16.69 44.50
N PRO A 396 30.68 -15.71 44.52
CA PRO A 396 31.06 -14.83 43.39
C PRO A 396 32.57 -15.01 43.04
N SER A 397 32.98 -14.30 42.01
CA SER A 397 34.34 -13.86 41.72
C SER A 397 35.06 -14.45 40.51
N ALA A 398 35.64 -13.47 39.82
CA ALA A 398 36.75 -13.55 38.87
C ALA A 398 36.40 -13.40 37.39
N ASN A 399 36.51 -12.16 36.90
CA ASN A 399 37.12 -11.87 35.61
C ASN A 399 38.60 -12.38 35.62
N PRO A 400 39.24 -12.80 34.56
CA PRO A 400 39.50 -12.03 33.35
C PRO A 400 39.65 -12.87 32.07
N GLY A 401 39.68 -12.23 30.93
CA GLY A 401 40.32 -12.81 29.77
C GLY A 401 39.78 -12.45 28.40
N PHE A 402 40.38 -11.43 27.88
CA PHE A 402 40.47 -11.05 26.49
C PHE A 402 40.59 -12.19 25.47
N GLY A 403 39.92 -12.03 24.33
CA GLY A 403 40.54 -12.40 23.07
C GLY A 403 40.06 -13.68 22.44
N LYS A 404 39.12 -13.52 21.48
CA LYS A 404 39.28 -14.13 20.15
C LYS A 404 38.42 -13.38 19.13
N ALA A 405 39.12 -12.71 18.23
CA ALA A 405 38.58 -12.12 17.03
C ALA A 405 37.95 -13.23 16.18
N PHE A 406 36.68 -13.02 15.78
CA PHE A 406 36.11 -13.77 14.66
C PHE A 406 36.40 -12.99 13.38
N PRO A 407 36.80 -13.66 12.31
CA PRO A 407 37.21 -12.99 11.07
C PRO A 407 35.98 -12.37 10.40
N MET A 408 36.11 -11.11 10.01
CA MET A 408 35.22 -10.46 9.05
C MET A 408 35.29 -11.22 7.74
N GLY A 409 34.27 -12.00 7.44
CA GLY A 409 34.01 -12.51 6.11
C GLY A 409 33.12 -11.53 5.35
N ASN A 410 33.72 -10.80 4.42
CA ASN A 410 33.01 -10.22 3.30
C ASN A 410 32.37 -11.37 2.52
N THR A 411 31.09 -11.61 2.69
CA THR A 411 30.31 -12.42 1.77
C THR A 411 29.43 -11.50 0.95
N ALA A 412 30.00 -11.00 -0.18
CA ALA A 412 29.17 -10.82 -1.35
C ALA A 412 28.50 -12.19 -1.57
N SER A 413 27.19 -12.29 -1.40
CA SER A 413 26.46 -13.50 -1.69
C SER A 413 26.68 -13.80 -3.17
N ALA A 414 27.31 -14.94 -3.44
CA ALA A 414 27.37 -15.48 -4.77
C ALA A 414 25.93 -15.63 -5.30
N PRO A 415 25.68 -15.45 -6.60
CA PRO A 415 24.38 -15.67 -7.19
C PRO A 415 23.87 -17.04 -6.76
N ALA A 416 22.64 -17.11 -6.26
CA ALA A 416 22.06 -18.35 -5.80
C ALA A 416 22.06 -19.34 -6.98
N SER A 417 22.81 -20.43 -6.89
CA SER A 417 22.78 -21.49 -7.89
C SER A 417 21.56 -22.36 -7.62
N TYR A 418 20.74 -22.54 -8.64
CA TYR A 418 19.58 -23.42 -8.60
C TYR A 418 19.90 -24.73 -9.31
N GLU A 419 19.31 -25.82 -8.81
CA GLU A 419 19.45 -27.16 -9.39
C GLU A 419 18.05 -27.73 -9.70
N VAL A 420 17.96 -28.61 -10.68
CA VAL A 420 16.70 -29.29 -11.01
C VAL A 420 16.23 -30.10 -9.80
N GLY A 421 14.97 -29.90 -9.41
CA GLY A 421 14.37 -30.50 -8.22
C GLY A 421 14.38 -29.59 -6.99
N ASP A 422 15.02 -28.41 -7.05
CA ASP A 422 14.94 -27.43 -5.96
C ASP A 422 13.49 -26.96 -5.79
N LYS A 423 13.00 -27.03 -4.56
CA LYS A 423 11.74 -26.39 -4.19
C LYS A 423 12.01 -24.94 -3.86
N VAL A 424 11.30 -24.07 -4.55
CA VAL A 424 11.51 -22.62 -4.47
C VAL A 424 10.20 -21.92 -4.17
N ARG A 425 10.32 -20.73 -3.57
CA ARG A 425 9.18 -19.85 -3.35
C ARG A 425 9.48 -18.48 -3.94
N HIS A 426 8.65 -18.07 -4.85
CA HIS A 426 8.69 -16.75 -5.47
C HIS A 426 7.55 -15.90 -4.91
N ILE A 427 7.83 -14.63 -4.59
CA ILE A 427 6.86 -13.74 -3.96
C ILE A 427 5.57 -13.60 -4.78
N LYS A 428 5.69 -13.57 -6.11
CA LYS A 428 4.58 -13.35 -7.04
C LYS A 428 3.92 -14.63 -7.53
N PHE A 429 4.71 -15.73 -7.69
CA PHE A 429 4.25 -16.96 -8.31
C PHE A 429 3.95 -18.08 -7.30
N GLY A 430 4.30 -17.86 -6.02
CA GLY A 430 4.12 -18.85 -4.96
C GLY A 430 5.17 -19.95 -4.96
N ASN A 431 4.80 -21.13 -4.44
CA ASN A 431 5.68 -22.28 -4.41
C ASN A 431 5.78 -22.92 -5.78
N GLY A 432 6.97 -23.47 -6.08
CA GLY A 432 7.24 -24.17 -7.32
C GLY A 432 8.45 -25.07 -7.18
N GLU A 433 8.70 -25.88 -8.21
CA GLU A 433 9.85 -26.76 -8.33
C GLU A 433 10.63 -26.43 -9.60
N VAL A 434 11.95 -26.33 -9.47
CA VAL A 434 12.85 -26.10 -10.62
C VAL A 434 12.86 -27.35 -11.47
N ILE A 435 12.38 -27.26 -12.71
CA ILE A 435 12.27 -28.40 -13.64
C ILE A 435 13.40 -28.44 -14.66
N ASP A 436 14.03 -27.28 -14.94
CA ASP A 436 15.19 -27.21 -15.83
C ASP A 436 16.10 -26.02 -15.46
N VAL A 437 17.41 -26.14 -15.77
CA VAL A 437 18.43 -25.09 -15.56
C VAL A 437 19.30 -25.02 -16.80
N ILE A 438 19.17 -23.92 -17.54
CA ILE A 438 19.84 -23.72 -18.82
C ILE A 438 20.94 -22.67 -18.66
N PRO A 439 22.22 -22.99 -18.87
CA PRO A 439 23.30 -22.01 -18.84
C PRO A 439 23.14 -20.97 -19.95
N SER A 440 23.14 -19.68 -19.62
CA SER A 440 22.96 -18.58 -20.58
C SER A 440 23.96 -17.45 -20.31
N GLY A 441 25.05 -17.38 -21.08
CA GLY A 441 25.91 -16.20 -21.19
C GLY A 441 26.55 -15.67 -19.89
N GLY A 442 26.74 -16.52 -18.85
CA GLY A 442 27.26 -16.13 -17.54
C GLY A 442 26.19 -16.06 -16.45
N ASP A 443 24.93 -16.32 -16.79
CA ASP A 443 23.79 -16.47 -15.90
C ASP A 443 23.15 -17.85 -16.12
N GLN A 444 22.16 -18.21 -15.29
CA GLN A 444 21.36 -19.41 -15.44
C GLN A 444 19.90 -19.02 -15.73
N GLU A 445 19.37 -19.49 -16.84
CA GLU A 445 17.93 -19.49 -17.08
C GLU A 445 17.35 -20.71 -16.38
N ILE A 446 16.44 -20.48 -15.44
CA ILE A 446 15.77 -21.52 -14.66
C ILE A 446 14.32 -21.63 -15.09
N VAL A 447 13.90 -22.85 -15.35
CA VAL A 447 12.48 -23.14 -15.63
C VAL A 447 11.87 -23.67 -14.34
N VAL A 448 10.90 -22.97 -13.82
CA VAL A 448 10.22 -23.32 -12.57
C VAL A 448 8.76 -23.60 -12.85
N ASN A 449 8.28 -24.75 -12.40
CA ASN A 449 6.85 -25.06 -12.45
C ASN A 449 6.21 -24.66 -11.11
N PHE A 450 5.48 -23.54 -11.12
CA PHE A 450 4.79 -23.02 -9.95
C PHE A 450 3.40 -23.63 -9.81
N ASP A 451 2.99 -23.94 -8.57
CA ASP A 451 1.72 -24.61 -8.26
C ASP A 451 0.48 -23.82 -8.75
N ARG A 452 0.57 -22.48 -8.82
CA ARG A 452 -0.56 -21.61 -9.17
C ARG A 452 -0.57 -21.13 -10.62
N VAL A 453 0.60 -20.98 -11.25
CA VAL A 453 0.74 -20.29 -12.54
C VAL A 453 1.46 -21.13 -13.60
N GLY A 454 1.81 -22.39 -13.30
CA GLY A 454 2.50 -23.30 -14.22
C GLY A 454 3.96 -22.91 -14.48
N GLU A 455 4.47 -23.32 -15.64
CA GLU A 455 5.88 -23.13 -16.02
C GLU A 455 6.20 -21.65 -16.29
N LYS A 456 7.35 -21.19 -15.73
CA LYS A 456 7.93 -19.88 -15.96
C LYS A 456 9.43 -19.99 -16.19
N HIS A 457 9.92 -19.24 -17.18
CA HIS A 457 11.32 -19.08 -17.49
C HIS A 457 11.85 -17.83 -16.78
N LEU A 458 12.87 -17.98 -15.94
CA LEU A 458 13.38 -16.92 -15.08
C LEU A 458 14.91 -16.92 -15.12
N PHE A 459 15.55 -15.75 -15.01
CA PHE A 459 16.99 -15.66 -14.91
C PHE A 459 17.43 -15.64 -13.44
N ALA A 460 18.36 -16.52 -13.05
CA ALA A 460 18.81 -16.70 -11.67
C ALA A 460 19.36 -15.42 -11.03
N SER A 461 20.03 -14.56 -11.82
CA SER A 461 20.56 -13.28 -11.36
C SER A 461 19.47 -12.22 -11.12
N LEU A 462 18.30 -12.34 -11.77
CA LEU A 462 17.24 -11.36 -11.74
C LEU A 462 16.09 -11.75 -10.82
N VAL A 463 15.94 -13.05 -10.55
CA VAL A 463 14.82 -13.55 -9.77
C VAL A 463 15.17 -13.66 -8.29
N LYS A 464 14.34 -13.06 -7.46
CA LYS A 464 14.42 -13.22 -6.00
C LYS A 464 13.52 -14.39 -5.58
N MET A 465 14.09 -15.57 -5.45
CA MET A 465 13.41 -16.76 -4.94
C MET A 465 14.12 -17.28 -3.71
N LYS A 466 13.33 -17.81 -2.78
CA LYS A 466 13.84 -18.51 -1.59
C LYS A 466 13.78 -20.02 -1.86
N LYS A 467 14.91 -20.73 -1.62
CA LYS A 467 14.87 -22.19 -1.56
C LYS A 467 14.16 -22.62 -0.28
N LEU A 468 13.23 -23.58 -0.39
CA LEU A 468 12.42 -24.11 0.70
C LEU A 468 13.13 -25.26 1.42
#